data_4c9e3a0fe1dccc18f4cb9fbae90fb0c6
#
_entry.id   4c9e3a0fe1dccc18f4cb9fbae90fb0c6
#
_cell.length_a   1.000
_cell.length_b   1.000
_cell.length_c   1.000
_cell.angle_alpha   90.00
_cell.angle_beta   90.00
_cell.angle_gamma   90.00
#
_symmetry.space_group_name_H-M   'P 1'
#
loop_
_entity.id
_entity.type
_entity.pdbx_description
1 polymer ?
#
loop_
_entity_poly.entity_id
_entity_poly.type
_entity_poly.pdbx_seq_one_letter_code
_entity_poly.pdbx_strand_id
1 'polypeptide(L)'
;MLPARARPLLNAGLFQLGWFCCVLGGSTVALLATPLILAVHLWLIVPTSERLRELRWLAAFVALGMVVDGSLSLAGGYTITSDTPDWAHWLPLPVWMWCLWPLFATTIHHALRWLWQRPWLAAAGGAISAPLSYYGGAQLASVTLAD
;
A
#
# COMPACT_ATOMS: atom_id res chain seq x y z
N MET A 1 21.93 9.22 10.15
CA MET A 1 20.50 9.02 10.48
C MET A 1 19.74 10.32 10.26
N LEU A 2 18.57 10.24 9.66
CA LEU A 2 17.71 11.42 9.49
C LEU A 2 17.19 11.96 10.83
N PRO A 3 16.95 13.29 10.96
CA PRO A 3 16.33 13.87 12.14
C PRO A 3 14.98 13.23 12.43
N ALA A 4 14.64 13.02 13.70
CA ALA A 4 13.41 12.33 14.10
C ALA A 4 12.13 12.96 13.50
N ARG A 5 12.11 14.30 13.36
CA ARG A 5 10.99 15.06 12.78
C ARG A 5 10.83 14.88 11.27
N ALA A 6 11.92 14.54 10.54
CA ALA A 6 11.88 14.36 9.10
C ALA A 6 11.42 12.96 8.68
N ARG A 7 11.56 11.95 9.55
CA ARG A 7 11.21 10.56 9.23
C ARG A 7 9.74 10.36 8.88
N PRO A 8 8.75 10.90 9.63
CA PRO A 8 7.34 10.74 9.27
C PRO A 8 6.98 11.40 7.94
N LEU A 9 7.56 12.57 7.65
CA LEU A 9 7.35 13.28 6.38
C LEU A 9 7.95 12.51 5.20
N LEU A 10 9.19 12.02 5.36
CA LEU A 10 9.82 11.19 4.33
C LEU A 10 9.00 9.92 4.11
N ASN A 11 8.54 9.26 5.18
CA ASN A 11 7.73 8.05 5.07
C ASN A 11 6.42 8.31 4.32
N ALA A 12 5.70 9.40 4.66
CA ALA A 12 4.49 9.80 3.95
C ALA A 12 4.76 10.08 2.46
N GLY A 13 5.87 10.77 2.16
CA GLY A 13 6.28 11.05 0.78
C GLY A 13 6.63 9.79 0.00
N LEU A 14 7.35 8.85 0.60
CA LEU A 14 7.66 7.54 0.00
C LEU A 14 6.41 6.72 -0.27
N PHE A 15 5.47 6.70 0.68
CA PHE A 15 4.18 6.05 0.48
C PHE A 15 3.42 6.67 -0.69
N GLN A 16 3.30 8.00 -0.73
CA GLN A 16 2.58 8.70 -1.79
C GLN A 16 3.21 8.47 -3.17
N LEU A 17 4.54 8.50 -3.24
CA LEU A 17 5.27 8.16 -4.47
C LEU A 17 4.98 6.72 -4.90
N GLY A 18 5.05 5.76 -3.97
CA GLY A 18 4.75 4.36 -4.23
C GLY A 18 3.31 4.15 -4.69
N TRP A 19 2.34 4.83 -4.09
CA TRP A 19 0.95 4.79 -4.49
C TRP A 19 0.78 5.24 -5.96
N PHE A 20 1.37 6.36 -6.34
CA PHE A 20 1.34 6.83 -7.74
C PHE A 20 2.05 5.88 -8.70
N CYS A 21 3.20 5.33 -8.32
CA CYS A 21 3.90 4.31 -9.12
C CYS A 21 3.02 3.08 -9.36
N CYS A 22 2.27 2.63 -8.36
CA CYS A 22 1.36 1.49 -8.49
C CYS A 22 0.16 1.83 -9.38
N VAL A 23 -0.55 2.91 -9.08
CA VAL A 23 -1.83 3.24 -9.71
C VAL A 23 -1.65 3.71 -11.15
N LEU A 24 -0.64 4.54 -11.43
CA LEU A 24 -0.39 5.09 -12.78
C LEU A 24 0.55 4.23 -13.62
N GLY A 25 1.46 3.51 -12.97
CA GLY A 25 2.50 2.73 -13.64
C GLY A 25 2.15 1.25 -13.85
N GLY A 26 1.06 0.79 -13.23
CA GLY A 26 0.63 -0.60 -13.31
C GLY A 26 1.60 -1.60 -12.70
N SER A 27 1.40 -2.88 -12.99
CA SER A 27 2.12 -3.99 -12.33
C SER A 27 3.63 -3.96 -12.58
N THR A 28 4.09 -3.58 -13.76
CA THR A 28 5.52 -3.54 -14.08
C THR A 28 6.24 -2.48 -13.27
N VAL A 29 5.72 -1.26 -13.23
CA VAL A 29 6.32 -0.16 -12.45
C VAL A 29 6.23 -0.45 -10.96
N ALA A 30 5.10 -0.99 -10.48
CA ALA A 30 4.91 -1.36 -9.09
C ALA A 30 5.95 -2.38 -8.61
N LEU A 31 6.25 -3.41 -9.42
CA LEU A 31 7.25 -4.44 -9.10
C LEU A 31 8.67 -3.88 -8.96
N LEU A 32 9.00 -2.83 -9.70
CA LEU A 32 10.31 -2.18 -9.62
C LEU A 32 10.36 -1.14 -8.50
N ALA A 33 9.34 -0.30 -8.41
CA ALA A 33 9.31 0.83 -7.47
C ALA A 33 9.10 0.38 -6.02
N THR A 34 8.21 -0.59 -5.77
CA THR A 34 7.88 -1.02 -4.41
C THR A 34 9.08 -1.57 -3.65
N PRO A 35 9.86 -2.54 -4.16
CA PRO A 35 11.05 -3.03 -3.45
C PRO A 35 12.07 -1.91 -3.19
N LEU A 36 12.26 -0.99 -4.14
CA LEU A 36 13.17 0.12 -3.97
C LEU A 36 12.70 1.07 -2.85
N ILE A 37 11.42 1.42 -2.83
CA ILE A 37 10.84 2.27 -1.80
C ILE A 37 10.92 1.60 -0.42
N LEU A 38 10.62 0.29 -0.34
CA LEU A 38 10.75 -0.46 0.90
C LEU A 38 12.21 -0.55 1.37
N ALA A 39 13.17 -0.72 0.46
CA ALA A 39 14.59 -0.69 0.80
C ALA A 39 15.02 0.67 1.36
N VAL A 40 14.61 1.78 0.72
CA VAL A 40 14.85 3.13 1.21
C VAL A 40 14.21 3.35 2.60
N HIS A 41 12.97 2.91 2.78
CA HIS A 41 12.27 2.95 4.06
C HIS A 41 13.04 2.21 5.16
N LEU A 42 13.42 0.96 4.91
CA LEU A 42 14.15 0.13 5.87
C LEU A 42 15.54 0.70 6.19
N TRP A 43 16.19 1.34 5.23
CA TRP A 43 17.53 1.87 5.43
C TRP A 43 17.52 3.22 6.16
N LEU A 44 16.67 4.16 5.73
CA LEU A 44 16.70 5.54 6.21
C LEU A 44 15.81 5.78 7.44
N ILE A 45 14.75 5.00 7.60
CA ILE A 45 13.71 5.26 8.60
C ILE A 45 13.77 4.24 9.74
N VAL A 46 13.92 2.95 9.41
CA VAL A 46 13.85 1.86 10.40
C VAL A 46 15.23 1.59 11.02
N PRO A 47 15.36 1.61 12.35
CA PRO A 47 16.60 1.20 13.04
C PRO A 47 16.98 -0.24 12.69
N THR A 48 18.27 -0.53 12.56
CA THR A 48 18.76 -1.86 12.16
C THR A 48 18.23 -2.98 13.06
N SER A 49 18.13 -2.73 14.37
CA SER A 49 17.59 -3.69 15.34
C SER A 49 16.10 -4.01 15.16
N GLU A 50 15.35 -3.16 14.45
CA GLU A 50 13.90 -3.30 14.26
C GLU A 50 13.50 -3.78 12.86
N ARG A 51 14.45 -3.87 11.92
CA ARG A 51 14.18 -4.22 10.53
C ARG A 51 13.48 -5.56 10.35
N LEU A 52 13.87 -6.58 11.11
CA LEU A 52 13.22 -7.90 11.02
C LEU A 52 11.76 -7.85 11.49
N ARG A 53 11.49 -7.09 12.56
CA ARG A 53 10.11 -6.86 13.05
C ARG A 53 9.28 -6.13 11.99
N GLU A 54 9.86 -5.10 11.40
CA GLU A 54 9.21 -4.34 10.31
C GLU A 54 8.91 -5.24 9.10
N LEU A 55 9.86 -6.05 8.64
CA LEU A 55 9.65 -6.99 7.54
C LEU A 55 8.52 -7.99 7.81
N ARG A 56 8.44 -8.52 9.03
CA ARG A 56 7.33 -9.41 9.43
C ARG A 56 5.99 -8.68 9.41
N TRP A 57 5.98 -7.43 9.83
CA TRP A 57 4.80 -6.56 9.79
C TRP A 57 4.35 -6.30 8.35
N LEU A 58 5.28 -5.95 7.46
CA LEU A 58 4.99 -5.75 6.04
C LEU A 58 4.42 -7.03 5.40
N ALA A 59 5.02 -8.19 5.69
CA ALA A 59 4.54 -9.48 5.19
C ALA A 59 3.13 -9.81 5.70
N ALA A 60 2.82 -9.52 6.97
CA ALA A 60 1.48 -9.71 7.52
C ALA A 60 0.44 -8.83 6.81
N PHE A 61 0.81 -7.59 6.45
CA PHE A 61 -0.08 -6.70 5.70
C PHE A 61 -0.28 -7.15 4.25
N VAL A 62 0.72 -7.72 3.60
CA VAL A 62 0.55 -8.35 2.29
C VAL A 62 -0.47 -9.49 2.39
N ALA A 63 -0.32 -10.37 3.38
CA ALA A 63 -1.27 -11.47 3.60
C ALA A 63 -2.69 -10.96 3.90
N LEU A 64 -2.82 -9.91 4.73
CA LEU A 64 -4.11 -9.26 5.00
C LEU A 64 -4.71 -8.69 3.72
N GLY A 65 -3.92 -8.02 2.90
CA GLY A 65 -4.35 -7.46 1.62
C GLY A 65 -4.86 -8.52 0.65
N MET A 66 -4.17 -9.66 0.57
CA MET A 66 -4.63 -10.79 -0.24
C MET A 66 -6.01 -11.27 0.21
N VAL A 67 -6.26 -11.34 1.51
CA VAL A 67 -7.57 -11.76 2.05
C VAL A 67 -8.63 -10.70 1.78
N VAL A 68 -8.36 -9.45 2.07
CA VAL A 68 -9.34 -8.36 1.93
C VAL A 68 -9.71 -8.14 0.46
N ASP A 69 -8.72 -7.83 -0.37
CA ASP A 69 -8.95 -7.52 -1.79
C ASP A 69 -9.40 -8.77 -2.56
N GLY A 70 -8.86 -9.94 -2.23
CA GLY A 70 -9.30 -11.21 -2.82
C GLY A 70 -10.76 -11.51 -2.50
N SER A 71 -11.19 -11.28 -1.26
CA SER A 71 -12.59 -11.45 -0.86
C SER A 71 -13.52 -10.47 -1.56
N LEU A 72 -13.11 -9.19 -1.68
CA LEU A 72 -13.88 -8.17 -2.39
C LEU A 72 -13.99 -8.48 -3.89
N SER A 73 -12.91 -8.92 -4.52
CA SER A 73 -12.92 -9.33 -5.93
C SER A 73 -13.84 -10.54 -6.16
N LEU A 74 -13.75 -11.56 -5.32
CA LEU A 74 -14.62 -12.74 -5.40
C LEU A 74 -16.10 -12.41 -5.15
N ALA A 75 -16.38 -11.41 -4.32
CA ALA A 75 -17.73 -10.91 -4.09
C ALA A 75 -18.25 -9.99 -5.22
N GLY A 76 -17.45 -9.75 -6.27
CA GLY A 76 -17.84 -8.88 -7.39
C GLY A 76 -17.78 -7.39 -7.06
N GLY A 77 -17.08 -6.98 -5.99
CA GLY A 77 -17.01 -5.58 -5.56
C GLY A 77 -16.29 -4.66 -6.55
N TYR A 78 -15.44 -5.23 -7.40
CA TYR A 78 -14.80 -4.53 -8.51
C TYR A 78 -14.31 -5.50 -9.59
N THR A 79 -14.19 -4.99 -10.80
CA THR A 79 -13.64 -5.72 -11.95
C THR A 79 -12.40 -4.97 -12.45
N ILE A 80 -11.31 -5.70 -12.65
CA ILE A 80 -10.07 -5.15 -13.14
C ILE A 80 -9.90 -5.58 -14.59
N THR A 81 -9.92 -4.63 -15.50
CA THR A 81 -9.91 -4.87 -16.95
C THR A 81 -8.53 -4.86 -17.57
N SER A 82 -7.45 -4.73 -16.77
CA SER A 82 -6.15 -4.49 -17.39
C SER A 82 -4.94 -4.96 -16.60
N ASP A 83 -3.85 -5.02 -17.34
CA ASP A 83 -2.45 -4.87 -16.94
C ASP A 83 -1.90 -5.95 -16.02
N THR A 84 -2.48 -7.14 -16.12
CA THR A 84 -1.83 -8.31 -15.53
C THR A 84 -0.84 -8.84 -16.56
N PRO A 85 0.47 -8.84 -16.29
CA PRO A 85 1.45 -9.48 -17.16
C PRO A 85 1.06 -10.93 -17.45
N ASP A 86 1.36 -11.46 -18.63
CA ASP A 86 0.96 -12.81 -19.04
C ASP A 86 1.34 -13.90 -18.03
N TRP A 87 2.46 -13.72 -17.30
CA TRP A 87 2.91 -14.64 -16.27
C TRP A 87 2.07 -14.56 -14.97
N ALA A 88 1.27 -13.52 -14.79
CA ALA A 88 0.52 -13.26 -13.56
C ALA A 88 -1.01 -13.32 -13.77
N HIS A 89 -1.48 -13.71 -14.98
CA HIS A 89 -2.92 -13.79 -15.28
C HIS A 89 -3.69 -14.81 -14.41
N TRP A 90 -2.99 -15.73 -13.76
CA TRP A 90 -3.57 -16.69 -12.80
C TRP A 90 -3.81 -16.08 -11.41
N LEU A 91 -3.28 -14.89 -11.15
CA LEU A 91 -3.49 -14.19 -9.90
C LEU A 91 -4.89 -13.55 -9.88
N PRO A 92 -5.60 -13.61 -8.76
CA PRO A 92 -6.94 -13.03 -8.65
C PRO A 92 -6.95 -11.50 -8.72
N LEU A 93 -5.79 -10.89 -8.58
CA LEU A 93 -5.59 -9.43 -8.53
C LEU A 93 -4.31 -9.04 -9.23
N PRO A 94 -4.26 -7.87 -9.87
CA PRO A 94 -3.03 -7.35 -10.44
C PRO A 94 -1.99 -7.07 -9.36
N VAL A 95 -0.73 -7.28 -9.70
CA VAL A 95 0.39 -7.18 -8.76
C VAL A 95 0.51 -5.80 -8.12
N TRP A 96 0.16 -4.73 -8.85
CA TRP A 96 0.22 -3.37 -8.31
C TRP A 96 -0.70 -3.16 -7.09
N MET A 97 -1.86 -3.81 -7.04
CA MET A 97 -2.74 -3.76 -5.87
C MET A 97 -2.09 -4.40 -4.65
N TRP A 98 -1.42 -5.54 -4.82
CA TRP A 98 -0.72 -6.18 -3.71
C TRP A 98 0.46 -5.34 -3.21
N CYS A 99 1.10 -4.59 -4.09
CA CYS A 99 2.19 -3.67 -3.72
C CYS A 99 1.71 -2.50 -2.83
N LEU A 100 0.44 -2.10 -2.92
CA LEU A 100 -0.10 -1.04 -2.07
C LEU A 100 -0.11 -1.39 -0.58
N TRP A 101 -0.33 -2.66 -0.24
CA TRP A 101 -0.44 -3.10 1.15
C TRP A 101 0.84 -2.94 1.96
N PRO A 102 2.01 -3.44 1.51
CA PRO A 102 3.25 -3.21 2.23
C PRO A 102 3.65 -1.73 2.23
N LEU A 103 3.36 -0.97 1.17
CA LEU A 103 3.59 0.47 1.15
C LEU A 103 2.75 1.17 2.22
N PHE A 104 1.46 0.87 2.33
CA PHE A 104 0.59 1.40 3.37
C PHE A 104 1.06 0.98 4.77
N ALA A 105 1.44 -0.28 4.96
CA ALA A 105 1.91 -0.79 6.24
C ALA A 105 3.11 -0.01 6.78
N THR A 106 4.00 0.51 5.91
CA THR A 106 5.12 1.37 6.34
C THR A 106 4.65 2.62 7.06
N THR A 107 3.45 3.13 6.77
CA THR A 107 2.96 4.40 7.35
C THR A 107 2.46 4.23 8.78
N ILE A 108 1.97 3.07 9.15
CA ILE A 108 1.24 2.83 10.41
C ILE A 108 2.12 3.08 11.64
N HIS A 109 3.36 2.61 11.61
CA HIS A 109 4.30 2.79 12.73
C HIS A 109 5.12 4.09 12.63
N HIS A 110 5.04 4.81 11.49
CA HIS A 110 5.87 5.97 11.19
C HIS A 110 5.02 7.23 10.96
N ALA A 111 4.53 7.49 9.76
CA ALA A 111 3.77 8.70 9.46
C ALA A 111 2.43 8.80 10.22
N LEU A 112 1.75 7.68 10.42
CA LEU A 112 0.45 7.59 11.10
C LEU A 112 0.56 7.25 12.60
N ARG A 113 1.77 7.15 13.15
CA ARG A 113 1.99 6.76 14.55
C ARG A 113 1.23 7.65 15.55
N TRP A 114 1.04 8.91 15.25
CA TRP A 114 0.29 9.85 16.08
C TRP A 114 -1.19 9.48 16.24
N LEU A 115 -1.77 8.67 15.34
CA LEU A 115 -3.15 8.18 15.41
C LEU A 115 -3.34 7.09 16.48
N TRP A 116 -2.27 6.45 16.95
CA TRP A 116 -2.36 5.38 17.96
C TRP A 116 -3.00 5.85 19.26
N GLN A 117 -2.81 7.11 19.61
CA GLN A 117 -3.44 7.73 20.79
C GLN A 117 -4.82 8.33 20.49
N ARG A 118 -5.31 8.16 19.26
CA ARG A 118 -6.55 8.77 18.77
C ARG A 118 -7.36 7.78 17.92
N PRO A 119 -7.85 6.66 18.53
CA PRO A 119 -8.47 5.57 17.78
C PRO A 119 -9.70 6.01 16.97
N TRP A 120 -10.47 6.97 17.47
CA TRP A 120 -11.62 7.52 16.75
C TRP A 120 -11.22 8.28 15.49
N LEU A 121 -10.11 9.03 15.54
CA LEU A 121 -9.58 9.70 14.35
C LEU A 121 -9.00 8.69 13.36
N ALA A 122 -8.36 7.62 13.85
CA ALA A 122 -7.89 6.54 13.00
C ALA A 122 -9.06 5.84 12.29
N ALA A 123 -10.13 5.52 13.02
CA ALA A 123 -11.33 4.90 12.46
C ALA A 123 -12.02 5.81 11.45
N ALA A 124 -12.27 7.08 11.80
CA ALA A 124 -12.89 8.05 10.90
C ALA A 124 -12.02 8.32 9.66
N GLY A 125 -10.71 8.49 9.86
CA GLY A 125 -9.75 8.67 8.77
C GLY A 125 -9.73 7.46 7.82
N GLY A 126 -9.70 6.24 8.36
CA GLY A 126 -9.75 5.02 7.57
C GLY A 126 -11.07 4.86 6.82
N ALA A 127 -12.21 5.12 7.48
CA ALA A 127 -13.54 5.03 6.88
C ALA A 127 -13.73 6.00 5.69
N ILE A 128 -13.04 7.13 5.71
CA ILE A 128 -13.10 8.13 4.63
C ILE A 128 -12.00 7.86 3.59
N SER A 129 -10.76 7.64 4.03
CA SER A 129 -9.62 7.55 3.11
C SER A 129 -9.61 6.25 2.31
N ALA A 130 -10.09 5.13 2.86
CA ALA A 130 -10.10 3.87 2.12
C ALA A 130 -11.04 3.95 0.89
N PRO A 131 -12.34 4.30 1.02
CA PRO A 131 -13.21 4.46 -0.15
C PRO A 131 -12.68 5.48 -1.15
N LEU A 132 -12.14 6.62 -0.68
CA LEU A 132 -11.55 7.63 -1.56
C LEU A 132 -10.32 7.11 -2.31
N SER A 133 -9.49 6.28 -1.67
CA SER A 133 -8.33 5.66 -2.32
C SER A 133 -8.75 4.67 -3.40
N TYR A 134 -9.77 3.83 -3.13
CA TYR A 134 -10.33 2.92 -4.14
C TYR A 134 -10.97 3.68 -5.29
N TYR A 135 -11.80 4.69 -4.98
CA TYR A 135 -12.42 5.53 -6.01
C TYR A 135 -11.38 6.28 -6.85
N GLY A 136 -10.41 6.93 -6.21
CA GLY A 136 -9.31 7.61 -6.90
C GLY A 136 -8.45 6.66 -7.74
N GLY A 137 -8.15 5.47 -7.19
CA GLY A 137 -7.46 4.41 -7.92
C GLY A 137 -8.24 3.94 -9.14
N ALA A 138 -9.56 3.74 -9.01
CA ALA A 138 -10.42 3.33 -10.11
C ALA A 138 -10.50 4.37 -11.23
N GLN A 139 -10.50 5.67 -10.88
CA GLN A 139 -10.49 6.76 -11.88
C GLN A 139 -9.15 6.90 -12.62
N LEU A 140 -8.05 6.55 -11.99
CA LEU A 140 -6.70 6.70 -12.53
C LEU A 140 -6.15 5.40 -13.14
N ALA A 141 -6.63 4.26 -12.71
CA ALA A 141 -6.30 2.95 -13.24
C ALA A 141 -7.51 2.36 -13.99
N SER A 142 -7.28 1.33 -14.82
CA SER A 142 -8.36 0.64 -15.54
C SER A 142 -9.11 -0.33 -14.62
N VAL A 143 -9.80 0.21 -13.60
CA VAL A 143 -10.60 -0.52 -12.62
C VAL A 143 -12.03 0.00 -12.67
N THR A 144 -13.01 -0.90 -12.82
CA THR A 144 -14.42 -0.57 -12.68
C THR A 144 -14.91 -1.06 -11.31
N LEU A 145 -15.52 -0.15 -10.55
CA LEU A 145 -16.19 -0.49 -9.30
C LEU A 145 -17.58 -1.05 -9.61
N ALA A 146 -18.06 -1.95 -8.76
CA ALA A 146 -19.46 -2.40 -8.82
C ALA A 146 -20.39 -1.23 -8.45
N ASP A 147 -21.55 -1.14 -9.14
CA ASP A 147 -22.61 -0.17 -8.87
C ASP A 147 -23.32 -0.48 -7.53
#